data_920946aebc96457ba2bbccc0b9174b3f
#
_entry.id   920946aebc96457ba2bbccc0b9174b3f
#
_cell.length_a   1.000
_cell.length_b   1.000
_cell.length_c   1.000
_cell.angle_alpha   90.00
_cell.angle_beta   90.00
_cell.angle_gamma   90.00
#
_symmetry.space_group_name_H-M   'P 1'
#
loop_
_entity.id
_entity.type
_entity.pdbx_description
1 polymer ?
#
loop_
_entity_poly.entity_id
_entity_poly.type
_entity_poly.pdbx_seq_one_letter_code
_entity_poly.pdbx_strand_id
1 'polypeptide(L)'
;MQVEVQKKEFSIEGKLRAGVISDSQLSPFANGKVNTYQRNLIQSLKTLKKLQCNLIMFAGDICNVASKYAYRRYKDAFRLVFGEDMPLVISVMGNHDYYGAFFARKLFEKELGQKPYTHYVINGFHFIGVSPDCCSLYRAYSKVTDWLDKELAEAVADAPQKPVFVITHHPPKDTVYGSDDWGDETLGAVFSKYKNVVDFAGHSHYSLMDERSYYNGTYRVFNTQSVSYIELERGKVNGSVPPLAHVAPMGLILDFGEDNIDVLRINLLDGREQKADMRISIPCDLGKDKTKNNIYNPDFPREPVMPKDYGSWYREGNATYVEFTEGADEDFVHSYLLEFSDGTTQTYFSDFYKGEEFLPRYGERKVSLRLYGKKRGTYDIKVYALDSQNNKSKSFTQIEDVEVCRKDVYKRKLAPDICY
;
A
#
# COMPACT_ATOMS: atom_id res chain seq x y z
N MET A 1 -2.16 -29.98 -6.53
CA MET A 1 -0.70 -29.85 -6.28
C MET A 1 -0.46 -30.16 -4.82
N GLN A 2 0.56 -30.97 -4.47
CA GLN A 2 0.89 -31.17 -3.06
C GLN A 2 1.64 -29.90 -2.60
N VAL A 3 1.05 -29.18 -1.65
CA VAL A 3 1.64 -27.96 -1.07
C VAL A 3 2.58 -28.39 0.07
N GLU A 4 3.85 -28.03 -0.02
CA GLU A 4 4.80 -28.23 1.06
C GLU A 4 4.73 -27.05 2.03
N VAL A 5 4.25 -27.30 3.23
CA VAL A 5 4.05 -26.28 4.27
C VAL A 5 5.17 -26.35 5.29
N GLN A 6 5.66 -25.20 5.72
CA GLN A 6 6.52 -25.11 6.89
C GLN A 6 5.68 -24.77 8.13
N LYS A 7 5.45 -25.73 9.00
CA LYS A 7 4.76 -25.54 10.27
C LYS A 7 5.77 -25.41 11.41
N LYS A 8 5.61 -24.39 12.25
CA LYS A 8 6.45 -24.15 13.43
C LYS A 8 5.66 -23.45 14.52
N GLU A 9 6.10 -23.67 15.75
CA GLU A 9 5.62 -22.94 16.91
C GLU A 9 6.76 -22.15 17.54
N PHE A 10 6.47 -20.90 17.95
CA PHE A 10 7.43 -20.00 18.53
C PHE A 10 6.86 -19.34 19.80
N SER A 11 7.72 -19.17 20.79
CA SER A 11 7.47 -18.34 21.96
C SER A 11 8.38 -17.13 21.88
N ILE A 12 7.80 -15.95 21.73
CA ILE A 12 8.53 -14.68 21.74
C ILE A 12 8.39 -14.09 23.14
N GLU A 13 9.52 -13.88 23.81
CA GLU A 13 9.54 -13.25 25.12
C GLU A 13 9.15 -11.77 25.07
N GLY A 14 8.45 -11.32 26.08
CA GLY A 14 7.95 -9.94 26.17
C GLY A 14 6.76 -9.67 25.26
N LYS A 15 6.58 -8.41 24.90
CA LYS A 15 5.46 -7.95 24.08
C LYS A 15 5.69 -8.33 22.61
N LEU A 16 4.77 -9.08 22.02
CA LEU A 16 4.78 -9.31 20.57
C LEU A 16 4.45 -8.02 19.84
N ARG A 17 5.29 -7.65 18.88
CA ARG A 17 5.08 -6.52 17.98
C ARG A 17 5.52 -6.90 16.58
N ALA A 18 4.58 -6.85 15.63
CA ALA A 18 4.86 -7.22 14.26
C ALA A 18 4.91 -5.98 13.35
N GLY A 19 5.96 -5.89 12.54
CA GLY A 19 6.02 -4.96 11.42
C GLY A 19 5.52 -5.65 10.15
N VAL A 20 4.63 -5.01 9.38
CA VAL A 20 4.11 -5.53 8.11
C VAL A 20 4.48 -4.59 6.99
N ILE A 21 5.23 -5.10 6.02
CA ILE A 21 5.73 -4.35 4.86
C ILE A 21 5.70 -5.23 3.61
N SER A 22 5.79 -4.64 2.43
CA SER A 22 5.79 -5.35 1.15
C SER A 22 6.55 -4.60 0.06
N ASP A 23 6.66 -5.22 -1.10
CA ASP A 23 6.98 -4.57 -2.38
C ASP A 23 8.30 -3.79 -2.34
N SER A 24 9.38 -4.47 -1.97
CA SER A 24 10.72 -3.85 -1.98
C SER A 24 11.32 -3.74 -3.38
N GLN A 25 10.83 -4.49 -4.36
CA GLN A 25 11.16 -4.39 -5.78
C GLN A 25 12.69 -4.32 -6.02
N LEU A 26 13.46 -5.18 -5.35
CA LEU A 26 14.92 -5.12 -5.37
C LEU A 26 15.49 -5.48 -6.74
N SER A 27 16.57 -4.78 -7.11
CA SER A 27 17.24 -4.94 -8.40
C SER A 27 17.79 -6.37 -8.60
N PRO A 28 17.58 -6.98 -9.77
CA PRO A 28 18.06 -8.31 -10.09
C PRO A 28 19.55 -8.38 -10.46
N PHE A 29 20.24 -7.26 -10.62
CA PHE A 29 21.59 -7.19 -11.16
C PHE A 29 22.67 -7.35 -10.11
N ALA A 30 23.73 -8.13 -10.43
CA ALA A 30 24.87 -8.39 -9.53
C ALA A 30 25.60 -7.11 -9.10
N ASN A 31 25.87 -6.22 -10.05
CA ASN A 31 26.67 -5.01 -9.87
C ASN A 31 25.83 -3.73 -9.74
N GLY A 32 24.51 -3.87 -9.49
CA GLY A 32 23.64 -2.73 -9.31
C GLY A 32 24.06 -1.90 -8.10
N LYS A 33 24.19 -0.58 -8.28
CA LYS A 33 24.37 0.36 -7.16
C LYS A 33 23.15 0.25 -6.21
N VAL A 34 23.35 0.60 -4.94
CA VAL A 34 22.24 0.75 -4.00
C VAL A 34 21.31 1.82 -4.53
N ASN A 35 20.14 1.41 -5.00
CA ASN A 35 19.13 2.30 -5.54
C ASN A 35 18.19 2.82 -4.45
N THR A 36 17.26 3.69 -4.80
CA THR A 36 16.29 4.27 -3.87
C THR A 36 15.47 3.18 -3.17
N TYR A 37 15.02 2.14 -3.86
CA TYR A 37 14.21 1.06 -3.28
C TYR A 37 14.97 0.27 -2.22
N GLN A 38 16.25 -0.04 -2.45
CA GLN A 38 17.07 -0.69 -1.45
C GLN A 38 17.36 0.22 -0.25
N ARG A 39 17.54 1.53 -0.48
CA ARG A 39 17.68 2.51 0.62
C ARG A 39 16.39 2.59 1.45
N ASN A 40 15.24 2.61 0.79
CA ASN A 40 13.94 2.61 1.47
C ASN A 40 13.76 1.34 2.31
N LEU A 41 14.07 0.15 1.77
CA LEU A 41 14.00 -1.09 2.55
C LEU A 41 14.91 -1.02 3.78
N ILE A 42 16.17 -0.61 3.63
CA ILE A 42 17.11 -0.50 4.76
C ILE A 42 16.57 0.49 5.80
N GLN A 43 16.04 1.64 5.38
CA GLN A 43 15.48 2.62 6.30
C GLN A 43 14.21 2.10 6.98
N SER A 44 13.33 1.41 6.24
CA SER A 44 12.15 0.77 6.79
C SER A 44 12.52 -0.24 7.89
N LEU A 45 13.50 -1.10 7.63
CA LEU A 45 13.98 -2.06 8.63
C LEU A 45 14.59 -1.39 9.86
N LYS A 46 15.35 -0.29 9.69
CA LYS A 46 15.84 0.50 10.83
C LYS A 46 14.71 1.08 11.68
N THR A 47 13.66 1.55 11.03
CA THR A 47 12.46 2.07 11.72
C THR A 47 11.75 0.95 12.47
N LEU A 48 11.54 -0.21 11.85
CA LEU A 48 10.95 -1.38 12.53
C LEU A 48 11.79 -1.84 13.72
N LYS A 49 13.12 -1.84 13.62
CA LYS A 49 14.03 -2.12 14.74
C LYS A 49 13.87 -1.09 15.86
N LYS A 50 13.84 0.20 15.53
CA LYS A 50 13.64 1.29 16.51
C LYS A 50 12.29 1.15 17.23
N LEU A 51 11.25 0.70 16.52
CA LEU A 51 9.92 0.42 17.06
C LEU A 51 9.83 -0.95 17.76
N GLN A 52 10.96 -1.65 17.94
CA GLN A 52 11.06 -2.92 18.66
C GLN A 52 10.20 -4.04 18.07
N CYS A 53 10.05 -4.11 16.75
CA CYS A 53 9.39 -5.22 16.09
C CYS A 53 10.25 -6.49 16.20
N ASN A 54 9.67 -7.53 16.81
CA ASN A 54 10.28 -8.85 16.96
C ASN A 54 9.71 -9.92 16.01
N LEU A 55 8.69 -9.52 15.23
CA LEU A 55 8.18 -10.24 14.07
C LEU A 55 8.13 -9.28 12.89
N ILE A 56 8.53 -9.73 11.69
CA ILE A 56 8.35 -8.99 10.44
C ILE A 56 7.61 -9.88 9.44
N MET A 57 6.47 -9.39 8.97
CA MET A 57 5.68 -10.00 7.91
C MET A 57 5.94 -9.24 6.61
N PHE A 58 6.41 -9.94 5.58
CA PHE A 58 6.74 -9.37 4.29
C PHE A 58 5.78 -9.90 3.21
N ALA A 59 4.84 -9.05 2.77
CA ALA A 59 3.73 -9.42 1.90
C ALA A 59 4.10 -9.41 0.39
N GLY A 60 5.23 -10.00 0.03
CA GLY A 60 5.61 -10.30 -1.35
C GLY A 60 6.31 -9.18 -2.13
N ASP A 61 6.64 -9.48 -3.37
CA ASP A 61 7.40 -8.63 -4.30
C ASP A 61 8.73 -8.13 -3.69
N ILE A 62 9.50 -9.10 -3.18
CA ILE A 62 10.87 -8.87 -2.70
C ILE A 62 11.75 -8.39 -3.85
N CYS A 63 11.62 -9.04 -5.00
CA CYS A 63 12.38 -8.76 -6.21
C CYS A 63 11.56 -7.94 -7.22
N ASN A 64 12.22 -7.06 -7.99
CA ASN A 64 11.61 -6.53 -9.22
C ASN A 64 11.57 -7.58 -10.34
N VAL A 65 12.60 -8.41 -10.41
CA VAL A 65 12.69 -9.64 -11.22
C VAL A 65 13.44 -10.66 -10.40
N ALA A 66 12.92 -11.89 -10.33
CA ALA A 66 13.47 -12.95 -9.49
C ALA A 66 14.94 -13.24 -9.81
N SER A 67 15.81 -13.03 -8.84
CA SER A 67 17.23 -13.37 -8.96
C SER A 67 17.87 -13.64 -7.61
N LYS A 68 18.94 -14.47 -7.61
CA LYS A 68 19.75 -14.68 -6.41
C LYS A 68 20.31 -13.36 -5.84
N TYR A 69 20.58 -12.38 -6.69
CA TYR A 69 21.14 -11.09 -6.26
C TYR A 69 20.11 -10.21 -5.55
N ALA A 70 18.85 -10.20 -5.99
CA ALA A 70 17.77 -9.50 -5.32
C ALA A 70 17.51 -10.10 -3.94
N TYR A 71 17.39 -11.44 -3.82
CA TYR A 71 17.22 -12.09 -2.52
C TYR A 71 18.44 -11.91 -1.59
N ARG A 72 19.66 -11.86 -2.12
CA ARG A 72 20.85 -11.52 -1.31
C ARG A 72 20.77 -10.11 -0.78
N ARG A 73 20.38 -9.12 -1.59
CA ARG A 73 20.19 -7.73 -1.16
C ARG A 73 19.14 -7.64 -0.04
N TYR A 74 18.08 -8.44 -0.13
CA TYR A 74 17.08 -8.54 0.93
C TYR A 74 17.72 -9.04 2.23
N LYS A 75 18.40 -10.19 2.20
CA LYS A 75 19.08 -10.74 3.38
C LYS A 75 20.15 -9.80 3.93
N ASP A 76 20.91 -9.16 3.06
CA ASP A 76 21.97 -8.24 3.47
C ASP A 76 21.40 -6.98 4.14
N ALA A 77 20.23 -6.51 3.69
CA ALA A 77 19.53 -5.40 4.37
C ALA A 77 19.12 -5.78 5.81
N PHE A 78 18.56 -6.98 5.99
CA PHE A 78 18.23 -7.49 7.33
C PHE A 78 19.47 -7.66 8.20
N ARG A 79 20.53 -8.30 7.69
CA ARG A 79 21.80 -8.45 8.42
C ARG A 79 22.44 -7.12 8.80
N LEU A 80 22.42 -6.16 7.86
CA LEU A 80 22.96 -4.82 8.11
C LEU A 80 22.24 -4.11 9.26
N VAL A 81 20.91 -4.29 9.36
CA VAL A 81 20.10 -3.56 10.35
C VAL A 81 20.05 -4.31 11.67
N PHE A 82 19.81 -5.60 11.67
CA PHE A 82 19.55 -6.37 12.90
C PHE A 82 20.79 -7.05 13.46
N GLY A 83 21.77 -7.43 12.61
CA GLY A 83 22.95 -8.15 13.07
C GLY A 83 22.58 -9.50 13.66
N GLU A 84 22.92 -9.70 14.93
CA GLU A 84 22.59 -10.93 15.68
C GLU A 84 21.17 -10.90 16.26
N ASP A 85 20.57 -9.71 16.42
CA ASP A 85 19.21 -9.54 16.97
C ASP A 85 18.13 -9.69 15.90
N MET A 86 18.20 -10.76 15.10
CA MET A 86 17.27 -10.98 14.00
C MET A 86 15.85 -11.24 14.52
N PRO A 87 14.84 -10.49 14.03
CA PRO A 87 13.45 -10.80 14.32
C PRO A 87 13.03 -12.11 13.64
N LEU A 88 11.92 -12.68 14.08
CA LEU A 88 11.26 -13.71 13.29
C LEU A 88 10.74 -13.06 11.99
N VAL A 89 10.95 -13.71 10.84
CA VAL A 89 10.52 -13.19 9.54
C VAL A 89 9.60 -14.20 8.86
N ILE A 90 8.43 -13.74 8.43
CA ILE A 90 7.51 -14.48 7.56
C ILE A 90 7.45 -13.73 6.24
N SER A 91 8.02 -14.31 5.17
CA SER A 91 7.99 -13.73 3.84
C SER A 91 7.14 -14.57 2.90
N VAL A 92 6.33 -13.94 2.08
CA VAL A 92 5.68 -14.59 0.95
C VAL A 92 6.27 -14.07 -0.36
N MET A 93 6.05 -14.80 -1.44
CA MET A 93 6.38 -14.33 -2.78
C MET A 93 5.27 -13.43 -3.31
N GLY A 94 5.61 -12.51 -4.23
CA GLY A 94 4.66 -11.82 -5.06
C GLY A 94 4.79 -12.23 -6.53
N ASN A 95 4.06 -11.57 -7.44
CA ASN A 95 4.14 -11.90 -8.87
C ASN A 95 5.50 -11.58 -9.49
N HIS A 96 6.18 -10.52 -9.05
CA HIS A 96 7.52 -10.17 -9.49
C HIS A 96 8.58 -11.18 -9.06
N ASP A 97 8.37 -11.91 -7.98
CA ASP A 97 9.25 -13.00 -7.54
C ASP A 97 9.19 -14.25 -8.44
N TYR A 98 8.28 -14.25 -9.43
CA TYR A 98 8.20 -15.27 -10.49
C TYR A 98 8.81 -14.82 -11.81
N TYR A 99 8.95 -13.52 -12.06
CA TYR A 99 9.46 -13.01 -13.33
C TYR A 99 10.94 -13.38 -13.51
N GLY A 100 11.27 -13.93 -14.68
CA GLY A 100 12.66 -14.26 -15.05
C GLY A 100 13.23 -15.55 -14.42
N ALA A 101 12.47 -16.30 -13.62
CA ALA A 101 12.94 -17.52 -12.99
C ALA A 101 12.03 -18.73 -13.30
N PHE A 102 12.60 -19.75 -13.99
CA PHE A 102 11.89 -21.01 -14.27
C PHE A 102 11.49 -21.77 -13.01
N PHE A 103 12.31 -21.69 -11.95
CA PHE A 103 12.13 -22.39 -10.68
C PHE A 103 12.03 -21.37 -9.52
N ALA A 104 11.17 -20.37 -9.66
CA ALA A 104 11.06 -19.25 -8.73
C ALA A 104 10.92 -19.69 -7.27
N ARG A 105 10.02 -20.65 -6.96
CA ARG A 105 9.85 -21.16 -5.60
C ARG A 105 11.10 -21.82 -5.03
N LYS A 106 11.80 -22.65 -5.84
CA LYS A 106 13.06 -23.26 -5.41
C LYS A 106 14.16 -22.21 -5.17
N LEU A 107 14.16 -21.14 -5.96
CA LEU A 107 15.08 -20.03 -5.76
C LEU A 107 14.77 -19.31 -4.45
N PHE A 108 13.52 -18.98 -4.20
CA PHE A 108 13.05 -18.39 -2.94
C PHE A 108 13.45 -19.25 -1.74
N GLU A 109 13.10 -20.55 -1.75
CA GLU A 109 13.45 -21.49 -0.68
C GLU A 109 14.96 -21.57 -0.44
N LYS A 110 15.74 -21.71 -1.51
CA LYS A 110 17.20 -21.78 -1.43
C LYS A 110 17.82 -20.51 -0.84
N GLU A 111 17.35 -19.36 -1.28
CA GLU A 111 17.96 -18.09 -0.89
C GLU A 111 17.46 -17.61 0.49
N LEU A 112 16.20 -17.82 0.86
CA LEU A 112 15.66 -17.37 2.13
C LEU A 112 15.65 -18.43 3.24
N GLY A 113 15.75 -19.73 2.88
CA GLY A 113 15.63 -20.82 3.85
C GLY A 113 14.21 -20.99 4.43
N GLN A 114 13.22 -20.46 3.73
CA GLN A 114 11.81 -20.50 4.09
C GLN A 114 10.98 -21.09 2.95
N LYS A 115 9.95 -21.88 3.28
CA LYS A 115 8.99 -22.35 2.29
C LYS A 115 8.05 -21.21 1.85
N PRO A 116 7.54 -21.23 0.58
CA PRO A 116 6.55 -20.26 0.11
C PRO A 116 5.23 -20.29 0.88
N TYR A 117 4.96 -21.38 1.57
CA TYR A 117 3.76 -21.59 2.38
C TYR A 117 4.17 -21.92 3.81
N THR A 118 3.67 -21.14 4.75
CA THR A 118 4.00 -21.26 6.17
C THR A 118 2.75 -21.23 7.00
N HIS A 119 2.77 -21.97 8.10
CA HIS A 119 1.78 -21.86 9.16
C HIS A 119 2.53 -21.87 10.49
N TYR A 120 2.65 -20.72 11.12
CA TYR A 120 3.34 -20.56 12.40
C TYR A 120 2.34 -20.22 13.49
N VAL A 121 2.54 -20.83 14.66
CA VAL A 121 1.86 -20.44 15.90
C VAL A 121 2.85 -19.62 16.71
N ILE A 122 2.53 -18.37 17.01
CA ILE A 122 3.39 -17.44 17.74
C ILE A 122 2.60 -16.89 18.93
N ASN A 123 3.04 -17.20 20.13
CA ASN A 123 2.35 -16.84 21.37
C ASN A 123 0.85 -17.23 21.37
N GLY A 124 0.53 -18.36 20.71
CA GLY A 124 -0.83 -18.88 20.58
C GLY A 124 -1.72 -18.14 19.58
N PHE A 125 -1.15 -17.32 18.68
CA PHE A 125 -1.80 -16.78 17.49
C PHE A 125 -1.30 -17.47 16.23
N HIS A 126 -2.20 -17.74 15.29
CA HIS A 126 -1.86 -18.35 14.01
C HIS A 126 -1.47 -17.31 12.96
N PHE A 127 -0.35 -17.55 12.28
CA PHE A 127 0.17 -16.75 11.19
C PHE A 127 0.38 -17.64 9.96
N ILE A 128 -0.36 -17.38 8.88
CA ILE A 128 -0.34 -18.20 7.67
C ILE A 128 0.20 -17.36 6.51
N GLY A 129 1.40 -17.70 6.03
CA GLY A 129 1.99 -17.08 4.85
C GLY A 129 1.61 -17.86 3.59
N VAL A 130 1.01 -17.16 2.61
CA VAL A 130 0.47 -17.75 1.39
C VAL A 130 1.07 -17.05 0.19
N SER A 131 2.05 -17.67 -0.45
CA SER A 131 2.56 -17.19 -1.73
C SER A 131 1.60 -17.50 -2.86
N PRO A 132 1.51 -16.66 -3.92
CA PRO A 132 0.77 -17.01 -5.12
C PRO A 132 1.33 -18.30 -5.75
N ASP A 133 0.53 -19.01 -6.51
CA ASP A 133 0.99 -20.22 -7.20
C ASP A 133 1.68 -19.93 -8.55
N CYS A 134 1.52 -18.72 -9.06
CA CYS A 134 2.13 -18.23 -10.29
C CYS A 134 2.14 -16.69 -10.35
N CYS A 135 2.63 -16.14 -11.44
CA CYS A 135 2.66 -14.69 -11.70
C CYS A 135 1.34 -14.12 -12.26
N SER A 136 0.21 -14.81 -12.13
CA SER A 136 -1.10 -14.28 -12.54
C SER A 136 -1.47 -13.06 -11.68
N LEU A 137 -2.14 -12.10 -12.30
CA LEU A 137 -2.59 -10.89 -11.59
C LEU A 137 -3.95 -11.07 -10.90
N TYR A 138 -4.78 -12.04 -11.34
CA TYR A 138 -6.18 -12.11 -10.91
C TYR A 138 -6.58 -13.46 -10.28
N ARG A 139 -5.83 -14.52 -10.52
CA ARG A 139 -6.12 -15.87 -10.04
C ARG A 139 -4.85 -16.59 -9.59
N ALA A 140 -4.03 -15.85 -8.86
CA ALA A 140 -2.71 -16.28 -8.45
C ALA A 140 -2.71 -17.39 -7.38
N TYR A 141 -3.85 -17.60 -6.70
CA TYR A 141 -3.97 -18.57 -5.61
C TYR A 141 -4.87 -19.77 -5.94
N SER A 142 -5.35 -19.89 -7.18
CA SER A 142 -6.36 -20.89 -7.58
C SER A 142 -5.98 -22.34 -7.28
N LYS A 143 -4.68 -22.66 -7.22
CA LYS A 143 -4.19 -24.02 -6.93
C LYS A 143 -3.89 -24.27 -5.45
N VAL A 144 -3.99 -23.25 -4.60
CA VAL A 144 -3.67 -23.35 -3.18
C VAL A 144 -4.87 -23.09 -2.27
N THR A 145 -6.05 -22.77 -2.85
CA THR A 145 -7.28 -22.49 -2.09
C THR A 145 -7.70 -23.64 -1.18
N ASP A 146 -7.65 -24.89 -1.65
CA ASP A 146 -8.03 -26.07 -0.85
C ASP A 146 -7.10 -26.29 0.34
N TRP A 147 -5.80 -26.03 0.12
CA TRP A 147 -4.82 -26.07 1.18
C TRP A 147 -5.07 -24.96 2.20
N LEU A 148 -5.28 -23.73 1.74
CA LEU A 148 -5.54 -22.57 2.59
C LEU A 148 -6.79 -22.75 3.42
N ASP A 149 -7.87 -23.26 2.82
CA ASP A 149 -9.12 -23.59 3.52
C ASP A 149 -8.89 -24.57 4.67
N LYS A 150 -8.09 -25.62 4.43
CA LYS A 150 -7.70 -26.59 5.46
C LYS A 150 -6.89 -25.96 6.60
N GLU A 151 -5.87 -25.15 6.30
CA GLU A 151 -5.04 -24.50 7.32
C GLU A 151 -5.84 -23.49 8.16
N LEU A 152 -6.79 -22.77 7.53
CA LEU A 152 -7.71 -21.88 8.25
C LEU A 152 -8.67 -22.66 9.15
N ALA A 153 -9.22 -23.78 8.68
CA ALA A 153 -10.07 -24.63 9.48
C ALA A 153 -9.31 -25.19 10.71
N GLU A 154 -8.05 -25.63 10.52
CA GLU A 154 -7.19 -26.10 11.61
C GLU A 154 -6.93 -24.97 12.64
N ALA A 155 -6.57 -23.76 12.15
CA ALA A 155 -6.29 -22.60 13.00
C ALA A 155 -7.51 -22.16 13.83
N VAL A 156 -8.70 -22.15 13.21
CA VAL A 156 -9.96 -21.80 13.88
C VAL A 156 -10.39 -22.89 14.86
N ALA A 157 -10.13 -24.16 14.56
CA ALA A 157 -10.43 -25.26 15.48
C ALA A 157 -9.53 -25.20 16.73
N ASP A 158 -8.25 -24.83 16.57
CA ASP A 158 -7.30 -24.70 17.68
C ASP A 158 -7.58 -23.46 18.54
N ALA A 159 -7.88 -22.31 17.91
CA ALA A 159 -8.12 -21.04 18.59
C ALA A 159 -9.41 -20.34 18.10
N PRO A 160 -10.61 -20.83 18.44
CA PRO A 160 -11.88 -20.39 17.81
C PRO A 160 -12.22 -18.91 17.99
N GLN A 161 -11.73 -18.29 19.05
CA GLN A 161 -12.01 -16.89 19.36
C GLN A 161 -10.85 -15.94 19.02
N LYS A 162 -9.73 -16.45 18.53
CA LYS A 162 -8.59 -15.59 18.18
C LYS A 162 -8.60 -15.20 16.70
N PRO A 163 -8.07 -14.02 16.35
CA PRO A 163 -7.76 -13.69 14.97
C PRO A 163 -6.70 -14.64 14.41
N VAL A 164 -6.85 -14.98 13.13
CA VAL A 164 -5.88 -15.74 12.33
C VAL A 164 -5.28 -14.76 11.33
N PHE A 165 -3.99 -14.48 11.48
CA PHE A 165 -3.27 -13.55 10.61
C PHE A 165 -2.82 -14.26 9.35
N VAL A 166 -3.25 -13.75 8.20
CA VAL A 166 -2.85 -14.26 6.89
C VAL A 166 -1.98 -13.20 6.21
N ILE A 167 -0.96 -13.64 5.52
CA ILE A 167 -0.10 -12.79 4.72
C ILE A 167 -0.20 -13.28 3.28
N THR A 168 -0.80 -12.47 2.42
CA THR A 168 -0.86 -12.70 0.98
C THR A 168 -0.06 -11.62 0.26
N HIS A 169 0.09 -11.73 -1.06
CA HIS A 169 0.60 -10.62 -1.85
C HIS A 169 -0.52 -9.84 -2.52
N HIS A 170 -1.40 -10.54 -3.25
CA HIS A 170 -2.58 -9.89 -3.85
C HIS A 170 -3.70 -9.81 -2.82
N PRO A 171 -4.35 -8.66 -2.64
CA PRO A 171 -5.55 -8.58 -1.82
C PRO A 171 -6.70 -9.39 -2.44
N PRO A 172 -7.66 -9.88 -1.64
CA PRO A 172 -8.92 -10.37 -2.19
C PRO A 172 -9.62 -9.25 -2.98
N LYS A 173 -10.15 -9.59 -4.16
CA LYS A 173 -10.84 -8.65 -5.03
C LYS A 173 -12.00 -7.95 -4.31
N ASP A 174 -12.24 -6.68 -4.65
CA ASP A 174 -13.33 -5.85 -4.14
C ASP A 174 -13.32 -5.69 -2.60
N THR A 175 -12.13 -5.57 -2.01
CA THR A 175 -11.94 -5.34 -0.57
C THR A 175 -11.26 -3.99 -0.29
N VAL A 176 -9.94 -3.94 -0.27
CA VAL A 176 -9.17 -2.72 0.03
C VAL A 176 -8.91 -1.88 -1.22
N TYR A 177 -8.51 -0.63 -1.03
CA TYR A 177 -8.16 0.32 -2.08
C TYR A 177 -7.23 -0.29 -3.13
N GLY A 178 -7.65 -0.25 -4.38
CA GLY A 178 -6.96 -0.84 -5.52
C GLY A 178 -7.20 -2.33 -5.76
N SER A 179 -7.96 -3.02 -4.89
CA SER A 179 -8.26 -4.45 -5.08
C SER A 179 -9.27 -4.73 -6.19
N ASP A 180 -10.01 -3.73 -6.65
CA ASP A 180 -10.85 -3.80 -7.85
C ASP A 180 -10.01 -4.00 -9.12
N ASP A 181 -8.85 -3.29 -9.21
CA ASP A 181 -7.91 -3.39 -10.33
C ASP A 181 -6.89 -4.53 -10.16
N TRP A 182 -6.44 -4.80 -8.93
CA TRP A 182 -5.27 -5.63 -8.61
C TRP A 182 -5.57 -6.82 -7.68
N GLY A 183 -6.84 -7.08 -7.36
CA GLY A 183 -7.22 -8.13 -6.43
C GLY A 183 -7.32 -9.52 -7.05
N ASP A 184 -7.08 -10.55 -6.21
CA ASP A 184 -7.25 -11.96 -6.58
C ASP A 184 -8.71 -12.39 -6.42
N GLU A 185 -9.27 -13.03 -7.47
CA GLU A 185 -10.67 -13.46 -7.54
C GLU A 185 -10.98 -14.72 -6.72
N THR A 186 -9.97 -15.41 -6.18
CA THR A 186 -10.16 -16.72 -5.54
C THR A 186 -10.08 -16.69 -4.02
N LEU A 187 -9.35 -15.73 -3.45
CA LEU A 187 -9.13 -15.64 -1.99
C LEU A 187 -10.41 -15.33 -1.21
N GLY A 188 -11.25 -14.42 -1.72
CA GLY A 188 -12.47 -13.99 -1.05
C GLY A 188 -13.45 -15.14 -0.75
N ALA A 189 -13.54 -16.14 -1.65
CA ALA A 189 -14.38 -17.31 -1.46
C ALA A 189 -13.91 -18.22 -0.31
N VAL A 190 -12.62 -18.26 -0.03
CA VAL A 190 -12.05 -19.01 1.09
C VAL A 190 -12.20 -18.21 2.39
N PHE A 191 -11.77 -16.95 2.38
CA PHE A 191 -11.76 -16.12 3.59
C PHE A 191 -13.16 -15.87 4.16
N SER A 192 -14.19 -15.73 3.30
CA SER A 192 -15.57 -15.51 3.73
C SER A 192 -16.17 -16.62 4.61
N LYS A 193 -15.54 -17.79 4.66
CA LYS A 193 -15.94 -18.88 5.55
C LYS A 193 -15.49 -18.65 7.01
N TYR A 194 -14.52 -17.75 7.24
CA TYR A 194 -13.82 -17.59 8.52
C TYR A 194 -13.77 -16.13 8.97
N LYS A 195 -14.64 -15.74 9.90
CA LYS A 195 -14.65 -14.40 10.51
C LYS A 195 -13.34 -14.04 11.24
N ASN A 196 -12.53 -15.06 11.53
CA ASN A 196 -11.25 -14.94 12.25
C ASN A 196 -10.13 -14.36 11.36
N VAL A 197 -10.28 -14.41 10.04
CA VAL A 197 -9.23 -14.00 9.10
C VAL A 197 -8.97 -12.51 9.19
N VAL A 198 -7.69 -12.17 9.32
CA VAL A 198 -7.12 -10.84 9.18
C VAL A 198 -5.97 -10.95 8.18
N ASP A 199 -6.22 -10.53 6.94
CA ASP A 199 -5.26 -10.61 5.85
C ASP A 199 -4.48 -9.31 5.67
N PHE A 200 -3.19 -9.43 5.35
CA PHE A 200 -2.29 -8.33 5.02
C PHE A 200 -1.76 -8.54 3.61
N ALA A 201 -2.10 -7.61 2.71
CA ALA A 201 -1.79 -7.74 1.30
C ALA A 201 -1.03 -6.52 0.74
N GLY A 202 -0.08 -6.77 -0.16
CA GLY A 202 0.68 -5.78 -0.90
C GLY A 202 0.12 -5.54 -2.31
N HIS A 203 0.99 -5.63 -3.32
CA HIS A 203 0.71 -5.68 -4.75
C HIS A 203 0.18 -4.37 -5.36
N SER A 204 -0.89 -3.80 -4.82
CA SER A 204 -1.50 -2.58 -5.39
C SER A 204 -0.60 -1.35 -5.25
N HIS A 205 0.29 -1.32 -4.25
CA HIS A 205 1.07 -0.16 -3.84
C HIS A 205 0.23 1.07 -3.44
N TYR A 206 -1.09 0.90 -3.26
CA TYR A 206 -1.99 2.00 -2.97
C TYR A 206 -1.80 2.52 -1.54
N SER A 207 -2.06 3.81 -1.36
CA SER A 207 -1.65 4.54 -0.16
C SER A 207 -2.39 4.11 1.11
N LEU A 208 -1.65 3.94 2.21
CA LEU A 208 -2.19 3.75 3.57
C LEU A 208 -2.86 5.01 4.13
N MET A 209 -2.67 6.16 3.48
CA MET A 209 -3.33 7.41 3.89
C MET A 209 -4.83 7.42 3.60
N ASP A 210 -5.29 6.53 2.73
CA ASP A 210 -6.70 6.38 2.37
C ASP A 210 -7.39 5.42 3.34
N GLU A 211 -8.60 5.79 3.82
CA GLU A 211 -9.39 4.95 4.72
C GLU A 211 -9.75 3.60 4.11
N ARG A 212 -9.89 3.55 2.77
CA ARG A 212 -10.15 2.34 2.00
C ARG A 212 -8.98 1.34 2.04
N SER A 213 -7.84 1.68 2.66
CA SER A 213 -6.73 0.75 2.90
C SER A 213 -7.06 -0.36 3.91
N TYR A 214 -8.22 -0.29 4.55
CA TYR A 214 -8.75 -1.30 5.46
C TYR A 214 -10.18 -1.70 5.06
N TYR A 215 -10.43 -3.01 5.03
CA TYR A 215 -11.75 -3.61 4.81
C TYR A 215 -12.14 -4.45 6.03
N ASN A 216 -13.38 -4.27 6.52
CA ASN A 216 -13.97 -5.03 7.61
C ASN A 216 -15.37 -5.51 7.20
N GLY A 217 -15.43 -6.60 6.44
CA GLY A 217 -16.66 -7.27 6.07
C GLY A 217 -16.84 -8.58 6.83
N THR A 218 -16.99 -9.70 6.12
CA THR A 218 -17.05 -11.05 6.70
C THR A 218 -15.70 -11.45 7.33
N TYR A 219 -14.62 -10.93 6.78
CA TYR A 219 -13.23 -11.05 7.24
C TYR A 219 -12.57 -9.66 7.15
N ARG A 220 -11.33 -9.54 7.59
CA ARG A 220 -10.60 -8.27 7.55
C ARG A 220 -9.46 -8.34 6.56
N VAL A 221 -9.22 -7.22 5.86
CA VAL A 221 -8.05 -7.05 4.98
C VAL A 221 -7.40 -5.70 5.24
N PHE A 222 -6.08 -5.69 5.28
CA PHE A 222 -5.26 -4.49 5.31
C PHE A 222 -4.37 -4.44 4.08
N ASN A 223 -4.38 -3.32 3.38
CA ASN A 223 -3.33 -2.98 2.42
C ASN A 223 -2.05 -2.66 3.19
N THR A 224 -0.89 -3.03 2.67
CA THR A 224 0.42 -2.73 3.28
C THR A 224 1.15 -1.59 2.58
N GLN A 225 0.57 -1.00 1.54
CA GLN A 225 1.23 -0.06 0.64
C GLN A 225 2.49 -0.70 0.01
N SER A 226 3.61 0.05 -0.06
CA SER A 226 4.87 -0.43 -0.63
C SER A 226 6.04 0.29 0.03
N VAL A 227 7.17 -0.39 0.19
CA VAL A 227 8.43 0.26 0.61
C VAL A 227 9.21 0.84 -0.57
N SER A 228 8.84 0.54 -1.83
CA SER A 228 9.54 1.05 -3.01
C SER A 228 8.90 2.31 -3.60
N TYR A 229 7.67 2.25 -4.05
CA TYR A 229 6.94 3.38 -4.64
C TYR A 229 5.44 3.19 -4.50
N ILE A 230 4.71 4.29 -4.56
CA ILE A 230 3.24 4.32 -4.50
C ILE A 230 2.67 4.23 -5.91
N GLU A 231 1.61 3.48 -6.07
CA GLU A 231 0.73 3.49 -7.22
C GLU A 231 -0.68 3.90 -6.76
N LEU A 232 -1.48 4.46 -7.62
CA LEU A 232 -2.85 4.88 -7.36
C LEU A 232 -3.69 4.55 -8.59
N GLU A 233 -5.00 4.78 -8.52
CA GLU A 233 -5.90 4.48 -9.61
C GLU A 233 -5.56 5.23 -10.91
N ARG A 234 -5.95 4.67 -12.03
CA ARG A 234 -5.74 5.24 -13.37
C ARG A 234 -6.67 6.43 -13.63
N GLY A 235 -6.43 7.12 -14.75
CA GLY A 235 -7.30 8.20 -15.23
C GLY A 235 -6.87 9.60 -14.81
N LYS A 236 -5.88 9.75 -13.95
CA LYS A 236 -5.30 11.05 -13.61
C LYS A 236 -4.21 11.44 -14.63
N VAL A 237 -4.00 12.74 -14.80
CA VAL A 237 -3.05 13.30 -15.80
C VAL A 237 -1.62 12.79 -15.60
N ASN A 238 -1.23 12.59 -14.34
CA ASN A 238 0.11 12.10 -13.97
C ASN A 238 0.27 10.57 -14.10
N GLY A 239 -0.78 9.86 -14.56
CA GLY A 239 -0.79 8.39 -14.57
C GLY A 239 -0.97 7.81 -13.17
N SER A 240 -0.91 6.48 -13.07
CA SER A 240 -1.08 5.77 -11.80
C SER A 240 0.11 5.87 -10.85
N VAL A 241 1.29 6.23 -11.33
CA VAL A 241 2.47 6.48 -10.48
C VAL A 241 2.67 7.98 -10.35
N PRO A 242 2.22 8.58 -9.25
CA PRO A 242 2.25 10.03 -9.08
C PRO A 242 3.68 10.57 -8.90
N PRO A 243 3.88 11.90 -9.01
CA PRO A 243 5.18 12.51 -8.78
C PRO A 243 5.73 12.18 -7.39
N LEU A 244 7.03 11.89 -7.31
CA LEU A 244 7.71 11.54 -6.05
C LEU A 244 7.13 10.30 -5.34
N ALA A 245 6.50 9.37 -6.03
CA ALA A 245 5.90 8.17 -5.49
C ALA A 245 6.83 7.32 -4.57
N HIS A 246 8.14 7.50 -4.67
CA HIS A 246 9.16 6.76 -3.91
C HIS A 246 9.60 7.42 -2.59
N VAL A 247 9.02 8.60 -2.23
CA VAL A 247 9.49 9.35 -1.04
C VAL A 247 8.74 9.01 0.25
N ALA A 248 7.68 8.24 0.19
CA ALA A 248 6.82 7.94 1.34
C ALA A 248 6.58 6.42 1.51
N PRO A 249 7.63 5.62 1.79
CA PRO A 249 7.42 4.23 2.16
C PRO A 249 6.65 4.17 3.48
N MET A 250 5.56 3.41 3.48
CA MET A 250 4.75 3.15 4.66
C MET A 250 4.60 1.64 4.89
N GLY A 251 4.15 1.30 6.10
CA GLY A 251 3.82 -0.05 6.50
C GLY A 251 2.96 -0.02 7.75
N LEU A 252 2.65 -1.20 8.27
CA LEU A 252 1.83 -1.35 9.45
C LEU A 252 2.64 -1.89 10.63
N ILE A 253 2.21 -1.52 11.84
CA ILE A 253 2.65 -2.15 13.08
C ILE A 253 1.43 -2.79 13.73
N LEU A 254 1.55 -4.07 14.08
CA LEU A 254 0.62 -4.76 14.96
C LEU A 254 1.21 -4.73 16.36
N ASP A 255 0.57 -4.02 17.26
CA ASP A 255 0.98 -3.89 18.64
C ASP A 255 0.09 -4.73 19.54
N PHE A 256 0.58 -5.93 19.94
CA PHE A 256 -0.20 -6.91 20.70
C PHE A 256 -0.30 -6.48 22.16
N GLY A 257 -1.49 -6.06 22.59
CA GLY A 257 -1.85 -5.82 23.98
C GLY A 257 -2.46 -7.06 24.65
N GLU A 258 -2.95 -6.90 25.86
CA GLU A 258 -3.62 -7.99 26.59
C GLU A 258 -4.99 -8.33 26.00
N ASP A 259 -5.79 -7.30 25.70
CA ASP A 259 -7.15 -7.46 25.20
C ASP A 259 -7.29 -7.20 23.71
N ASN A 260 -6.43 -6.35 23.13
CA ASN A 260 -6.53 -5.88 21.76
C ASN A 260 -5.18 -5.89 21.04
N ILE A 261 -5.24 -5.95 19.74
CA ILE A 261 -4.12 -5.81 18.82
C ILE A 261 -4.38 -4.52 18.02
N ASP A 262 -3.56 -3.51 18.28
CA ASP A 262 -3.67 -2.24 17.56
C ASP A 262 -2.89 -2.29 16.26
N VAL A 263 -3.53 -1.87 15.16
CA VAL A 263 -2.90 -1.76 13.85
C VAL A 263 -2.66 -0.28 13.55
N LEU A 264 -1.37 0.08 13.50
CA LEU A 264 -0.91 1.45 13.30
C LEU A 264 -0.34 1.60 11.89
N ARG A 265 -0.63 2.71 11.21
CA ARG A 265 0.00 3.11 9.95
C ARG A 265 1.28 3.88 10.25
N ILE A 266 2.41 3.47 9.69
CA ILE A 266 3.71 4.07 10.04
C ILE A 266 4.42 4.58 8.79
N ASN A 267 4.87 5.84 8.85
CA ASN A 267 5.87 6.34 7.91
C ASN A 267 7.21 5.67 8.25
N LEU A 268 7.72 4.86 7.33
CA LEU A 268 8.91 4.04 7.55
C LEU A 268 10.22 4.82 7.42
N LEU A 269 10.20 6.10 7.01
CA LEU A 269 11.40 6.94 7.00
C LEU A 269 11.76 7.47 8.39
N ASP A 270 10.77 7.82 9.20
CA ASP A 270 10.97 8.47 10.50
C ASP A 270 10.31 7.77 11.69
N GLY A 271 9.39 6.85 11.44
CA GLY A 271 8.69 6.07 12.44
C GLY A 271 7.46 6.77 13.04
N ARG A 272 7.02 7.88 12.45
CA ARG A 272 5.80 8.55 12.89
C ARG A 272 4.56 7.76 12.49
N GLU A 273 3.61 7.63 13.42
CA GLU A 273 2.29 7.14 13.12
C GLU A 273 1.57 8.14 12.21
N GLN A 274 0.87 7.62 11.21
CA GLN A 274 0.08 8.37 10.26
C GLN A 274 -1.39 8.10 10.53
N LYS A 275 -2.25 9.14 10.43
CA LYS A 275 -3.69 8.99 10.62
C LYS A 275 -4.02 8.22 11.91
N ALA A 276 -3.52 8.70 13.04
CA ALA A 276 -3.72 8.05 14.35
C ALA A 276 -5.22 7.94 14.74
N ASP A 277 -6.06 8.82 14.22
CA ASP A 277 -7.51 8.77 14.28
C ASP A 277 -8.15 7.58 13.54
N MET A 278 -7.41 7.00 12.59
CA MET A 278 -7.80 5.82 11.83
C MET A 278 -7.16 4.53 12.35
N ARG A 279 -6.64 4.51 13.58
CA ARG A 279 -6.08 3.31 14.21
C ARG A 279 -7.18 2.25 14.36
N ILE A 280 -6.88 1.03 13.97
CA ILE A 280 -7.80 -0.10 14.09
C ILE A 280 -7.37 -0.95 15.28
N SER A 281 -8.32 -1.28 16.14
CA SER A 281 -8.10 -2.17 17.29
C SER A 281 -8.87 -3.46 17.06
N ILE A 282 -8.15 -4.58 16.98
CA ILE A 282 -8.71 -5.92 16.79
C ILE A 282 -8.71 -6.62 18.15
N PRO A 283 -9.85 -7.08 18.68
CA PRO A 283 -9.88 -7.82 19.94
C PRO A 283 -9.07 -9.13 19.85
N CYS A 284 -8.28 -9.42 20.88
CA CYS A 284 -7.61 -10.72 21.01
C CYS A 284 -8.64 -11.86 21.15
N ASP A 285 -9.82 -11.55 21.69
CA ASP A 285 -10.99 -12.43 21.76
C ASP A 285 -12.10 -11.87 20.88
N LEU A 286 -12.29 -12.44 19.70
CA LEU A 286 -13.30 -12.02 18.72
C LEU A 286 -14.75 -12.23 19.20
N GLY A 287 -14.98 -12.98 20.28
CA GLY A 287 -16.28 -13.04 20.95
C GLY A 287 -16.68 -11.71 21.59
N LYS A 288 -15.70 -10.84 21.86
CA LYS A 288 -15.89 -9.48 22.39
C LYS A 288 -15.92 -8.39 21.32
N ASP A 289 -15.79 -8.77 20.05
CA ASP A 289 -15.73 -7.83 18.94
C ASP A 289 -17.06 -7.08 18.78
N LYS A 290 -16.99 -5.76 18.93
CA LYS A 290 -18.12 -4.84 18.75
C LYS A 290 -17.92 -3.91 17.55
N THR A 291 -16.84 -4.10 16.78
CA THR A 291 -16.56 -3.26 15.61
C THR A 291 -17.64 -3.46 14.57
N LYS A 292 -18.23 -2.36 14.13
CA LYS A 292 -19.17 -2.40 13.01
C LYS A 292 -18.38 -2.65 11.73
N ASN A 293 -18.97 -3.38 10.81
CA ASN A 293 -18.44 -3.48 9.46
C ASN A 293 -18.21 -2.05 8.93
N ASN A 294 -17.00 -1.73 8.54
CA ASN A 294 -16.69 -0.51 7.82
C ASN A 294 -16.80 -0.76 6.31
N ILE A 295 -17.86 -1.43 5.90
CA ILE A 295 -18.21 -1.39 4.50
C ILE A 295 -18.44 0.08 4.25
N TYR A 296 -17.52 0.64 3.47
CA TYR A 296 -17.55 1.99 3.02
C TYR A 296 -19.00 2.35 2.62
N ASN A 297 -19.58 3.35 3.27
CA ASN A 297 -20.94 3.76 3.00
C ASN A 297 -20.93 4.91 1.99
N PRO A 298 -21.19 4.64 0.68
CA PRO A 298 -21.28 5.69 -0.33
C PRO A 298 -22.40 6.71 -0.08
N ASP A 299 -23.30 6.44 0.89
CA ASP A 299 -24.43 7.31 1.23
C ASP A 299 -24.06 8.44 2.21
N PHE A 300 -22.79 8.57 2.61
CA PHE A 300 -22.31 9.76 3.31
C PHE A 300 -21.71 10.74 2.29
N PRO A 301 -22.47 11.70 1.80
CA PRO A 301 -21.93 12.75 0.93
C PRO A 301 -21.12 13.72 1.78
N ARG A 302 -19.86 13.42 1.98
CA ARG A 302 -18.88 14.39 2.44
C ARG A 302 -18.38 15.09 1.19
N GLU A 303 -18.97 16.25 0.89
CA GLU A 303 -18.50 17.05 -0.24
C GLU A 303 -17.30 17.86 0.21
N PRO A 304 -16.14 17.75 -0.46
CA PRO A 304 -15.00 18.60 -0.17
C PRO A 304 -15.33 20.07 -0.45
N VAL A 305 -14.55 20.97 0.09
CA VAL A 305 -14.73 22.41 -0.06
C VAL A 305 -13.52 23.03 -0.74
N MET A 306 -13.75 23.84 -1.78
CA MET A 306 -12.74 24.69 -2.39
C MET A 306 -12.94 26.16 -1.96
N PRO A 307 -11.87 26.93 -1.75
CA PRO A 307 -11.97 28.38 -1.61
C PRO A 307 -12.66 29.01 -2.83
N LYS A 308 -13.55 29.98 -2.56
CA LYS A 308 -14.17 30.81 -3.60
C LYS A 308 -13.27 32.01 -3.86
N ASP A 309 -12.11 31.78 -4.44
CA ASP A 309 -11.10 32.79 -4.72
C ASP A 309 -10.61 32.71 -6.16
N TYR A 310 -9.65 33.54 -6.50
CA TYR A 310 -8.95 33.52 -7.77
C TYR A 310 -7.58 32.90 -7.59
N GLY A 311 -7.28 31.91 -8.40
CA GLY A 311 -5.93 31.37 -8.54
C GLY A 311 -5.11 32.21 -9.53
N SER A 312 -3.89 31.79 -9.76
CA SER A 312 -2.96 32.39 -10.70
C SER A 312 -2.33 31.32 -11.60
N TRP A 313 -1.61 31.77 -12.60
CA TRP A 313 -0.81 30.89 -13.41
C TRP A 313 0.55 31.52 -13.72
N TYR A 314 1.52 30.68 -14.05
CA TYR A 314 2.85 31.10 -14.43
C TYR A 314 3.51 30.11 -15.41
N ARG A 315 4.65 30.50 -15.96
CA ARG A 315 5.45 29.64 -16.85
C ARG A 315 6.84 29.39 -16.32
N GLU A 316 7.29 28.16 -16.54
CA GLU A 316 8.70 27.79 -16.42
C GLU A 316 9.14 27.19 -17.76
N GLY A 317 9.90 27.96 -18.54
CA GLY A 317 10.25 27.59 -19.90
C GLY A 317 9.01 27.42 -20.80
N ASN A 318 8.78 26.17 -21.24
CA ASN A 318 7.60 25.84 -22.07
C ASN A 318 6.45 25.24 -21.27
N ALA A 319 6.60 25.04 -19.96
CA ALA A 319 5.60 24.46 -19.12
C ALA A 319 4.69 25.55 -18.54
N THR A 320 3.38 25.33 -18.58
CA THR A 320 2.38 26.17 -17.91
C THR A 320 1.96 25.53 -16.62
N TYR A 321 1.93 26.31 -15.56
CA TYR A 321 1.49 25.92 -14.22
C TYR A 321 0.28 26.76 -13.82
N VAL A 322 -0.66 26.12 -13.13
CA VAL A 322 -1.73 26.80 -12.42
C VAL A 322 -1.48 26.71 -10.92
N GLU A 323 -1.74 27.78 -10.21
CA GLU A 323 -1.57 27.88 -8.76
C GLU A 323 -2.86 28.35 -8.11
N PHE A 324 -3.26 27.65 -7.04
CA PHE A 324 -4.48 27.96 -6.31
C PHE A 324 -4.33 27.56 -4.84
N THR A 325 -5.22 28.08 -4.00
CA THR A 325 -5.29 27.72 -2.58
C THR A 325 -5.91 26.34 -2.43
N GLU A 326 -5.33 25.48 -1.62
CA GLU A 326 -5.83 24.13 -1.42
C GLU A 326 -7.24 24.09 -0.82
N GLY A 327 -8.00 23.05 -1.20
CA GLY A 327 -9.29 22.73 -0.61
C GLY A 327 -9.17 21.98 0.70
N ALA A 328 -10.31 21.64 1.30
CA ALA A 328 -10.39 20.76 2.46
C ALA A 328 -11.49 19.72 2.30
N ASP A 329 -11.33 18.64 3.04
CA ASP A 329 -12.32 17.61 3.28
C ASP A 329 -12.19 17.15 4.74
N GLU A 330 -13.20 16.45 5.27
CA GLU A 330 -13.11 15.90 6.63
C GLU A 330 -11.98 14.88 6.77
N ASP A 331 -11.75 14.07 5.72
CA ASP A 331 -10.66 13.10 5.66
C ASP A 331 -9.44 13.70 4.97
N PHE A 332 -9.54 13.92 3.66
CA PHE A 332 -8.54 14.59 2.83
C PHE A 332 -9.07 14.84 1.41
N VAL A 333 -8.59 15.89 0.77
CA VAL A 333 -8.81 16.09 -0.66
C VAL A 333 -7.95 15.08 -1.42
N HIS A 334 -8.61 14.16 -2.12
CA HIS A 334 -7.95 13.11 -2.88
C HIS A 334 -7.34 13.63 -4.19
N SER A 335 -8.09 14.47 -4.90
CA SER A 335 -7.64 15.01 -6.18
C SER A 335 -8.28 16.36 -6.51
N TYR A 336 -7.73 17.04 -7.52
CA TYR A 336 -8.24 18.28 -8.06
C TYR A 336 -8.71 18.08 -9.50
N LEU A 337 -9.97 18.44 -9.77
CA LEU A 337 -10.57 18.46 -11.10
C LEU A 337 -10.48 19.86 -11.69
N LEU A 338 -9.84 20.00 -12.83
CA LEU A 338 -9.74 21.21 -13.63
C LEU A 338 -10.74 21.13 -14.79
N GLU A 339 -11.73 22.02 -14.82
CA GLU A 339 -12.65 22.20 -15.93
C GLU A 339 -12.22 23.42 -16.77
N PHE A 340 -11.95 23.21 -18.03
CA PHE A 340 -11.48 24.25 -18.96
C PHE A 340 -12.63 24.85 -19.75
N SER A 341 -12.49 26.13 -20.15
CA SER A 341 -13.49 26.84 -20.96
C SER A 341 -13.79 26.20 -22.32
N ASP A 342 -12.93 25.31 -22.84
CA ASP A 342 -13.20 24.52 -24.03
C ASP A 342 -14.01 23.22 -23.77
N GLY A 343 -14.51 23.03 -22.56
CA GLY A 343 -15.31 21.86 -22.13
C GLY A 343 -14.50 20.61 -21.81
N THR A 344 -13.17 20.64 -21.90
CA THR A 344 -12.33 19.51 -21.50
C THR A 344 -12.03 19.54 -20.01
N THR A 345 -11.69 18.37 -19.44
CA THR A 345 -11.32 18.24 -18.03
C THR A 345 -9.96 17.57 -17.85
N GLN A 346 -9.31 17.84 -16.74
CA GLN A 346 -8.12 17.15 -16.27
C GLN A 346 -8.20 16.94 -14.77
N THR A 347 -7.83 15.75 -14.30
CA THR A 347 -7.79 15.44 -12.85
C THR A 347 -6.36 15.12 -12.42
N TYR A 348 -5.96 15.69 -11.30
CA TYR A 348 -4.63 15.52 -10.69
C TYR A 348 -4.79 15.03 -9.26
N PHE A 349 -3.97 14.08 -8.83
CA PHE A 349 -3.89 13.75 -7.42
C PHE A 349 -3.45 14.96 -6.59
N SER A 350 -3.98 15.09 -5.40
CA SER A 350 -3.36 15.88 -4.35
C SER A 350 -2.08 15.18 -3.85
N ASP A 351 -1.41 15.76 -2.86
CA ASP A 351 -0.20 15.18 -2.28
C ASP A 351 -0.48 14.19 -1.11
N PHE A 352 -1.72 13.79 -0.90
CA PHE A 352 -2.16 12.96 0.24
C PHE A 352 -1.32 11.69 0.45
N TYR A 353 -0.90 11.07 -0.64
CA TYR A 353 -0.13 9.81 -0.62
C TYR A 353 1.29 9.95 -0.04
N LYS A 354 1.79 11.16 0.14
CA LYS A 354 3.14 11.42 0.65
C LYS A 354 3.22 11.33 2.18
N GLY A 355 2.11 11.39 2.88
CA GLY A 355 2.00 11.34 4.33
C GLY A 355 1.14 12.45 4.93
N GLU A 356 0.86 12.36 6.22
CA GLU A 356 -0.05 13.26 6.92
C GLU A 356 0.36 14.74 6.83
N GLU A 357 1.64 15.03 6.81
CA GLU A 357 2.19 16.38 6.66
C GLU A 357 1.90 17.02 5.30
N PHE A 358 1.51 16.20 4.30
CA PHE A 358 1.15 16.65 2.95
C PHE A 358 -0.34 16.65 2.70
N LEU A 359 -1.16 16.25 3.68
CA LEU A 359 -2.62 16.33 3.55
C LEU A 359 -3.05 17.77 3.32
N PRO A 360 -3.92 18.03 2.32
CA PRO A 360 -4.47 19.35 2.09
C PRO A 360 -5.23 19.87 3.34
N ARG A 361 -4.96 21.13 3.71
CA ARG A 361 -5.61 21.84 4.81
C ARG A 361 -6.15 23.15 4.30
N TYR A 362 -7.43 23.37 4.45
CA TYR A 362 -8.14 24.51 3.87
C TYR A 362 -7.41 25.85 4.06
N GLY A 363 -7.01 26.46 2.93
CA GLY A 363 -6.42 27.79 2.91
C GLY A 363 -4.97 27.89 3.41
N GLU A 364 -4.34 26.80 3.85
CA GLU A 364 -2.99 26.88 4.45
C GLU A 364 -1.87 26.92 3.40
N ARG A 365 -2.04 26.23 2.26
CA ARG A 365 -0.98 26.09 1.26
C ARG A 365 -1.48 26.48 -0.13
N LYS A 366 -0.51 26.79 -1.00
CA LYS A 366 -0.70 26.88 -2.44
C LYS A 366 -0.37 25.56 -3.11
N VAL A 367 -1.26 25.11 -3.98
CA VAL A 367 -1.06 23.96 -4.86
C VAL A 367 -0.65 24.48 -6.22
N SER A 368 0.43 23.94 -6.78
CA SER A 368 0.89 24.25 -8.12
C SER A 368 0.83 23.00 -8.99
N LEU A 369 0.03 23.04 -10.06
CA LEU A 369 -0.15 21.92 -10.99
C LEU A 369 0.37 22.29 -12.37
N ARG A 370 1.25 21.45 -12.92
CA ARG A 370 1.71 21.57 -14.28
C ARG A 370 0.67 21.02 -15.26
N LEU A 371 0.27 21.84 -16.24
CA LEU A 371 -0.71 21.43 -17.26
C LEU A 371 -0.06 20.53 -18.31
N TYR A 372 -0.32 19.24 -18.22
CA TYR A 372 0.12 18.26 -19.22
C TYR A 372 -0.97 17.99 -20.25
N GLY A 373 -0.58 17.64 -21.47
CA GLY A 373 -1.50 17.16 -22.51
C GLY A 373 -2.42 18.24 -23.11
N LYS A 374 -2.47 19.45 -22.56
CA LYS A 374 -3.33 20.52 -23.03
C LYS A 374 -2.81 21.12 -24.34
N LYS A 375 -3.71 21.42 -25.26
CA LYS A 375 -3.37 22.08 -26.55
C LYS A 375 -2.99 23.53 -26.31
N ARG A 376 -2.26 24.11 -27.28
CA ARG A 376 -1.98 25.54 -27.31
C ARG A 376 -3.29 26.35 -27.37
N GLY A 377 -3.40 27.37 -26.54
CA GLY A 377 -4.58 28.23 -26.45
C GLY A 377 -4.62 29.00 -25.13
N THR A 378 -5.64 29.86 -24.99
CA THR A 378 -5.96 30.57 -23.75
C THR A 378 -7.22 29.96 -23.16
N TYR A 379 -7.24 29.74 -21.85
CA TYR A 379 -8.33 29.03 -21.15
C TYR A 379 -8.66 29.69 -19.82
N ASP A 380 -9.95 29.78 -19.52
CA ASP A 380 -10.40 29.94 -18.15
C ASP A 380 -10.58 28.55 -17.53
N ILE A 381 -10.21 28.42 -16.26
CA ILE A 381 -10.19 27.15 -15.55
C ILE A 381 -10.96 27.27 -14.23
N LYS A 382 -11.86 26.33 -13.97
CA LYS A 382 -12.47 26.10 -12.67
C LYS A 382 -11.81 24.91 -12.02
N VAL A 383 -11.31 25.10 -10.78
CA VAL A 383 -10.66 24.06 -10.01
C VAL A 383 -11.58 23.60 -8.90
N TYR A 384 -11.90 22.32 -8.88
CA TYR A 384 -12.72 21.67 -7.86
C TYR A 384 -11.87 20.67 -7.06
N ALA A 385 -12.20 20.48 -5.78
CA ALA A 385 -11.69 19.36 -5.00
C ALA A 385 -12.59 18.14 -5.20
N LEU A 386 -11.97 16.97 -5.18
CA LEU A 386 -12.63 15.66 -5.16
C LEU A 386 -12.16 14.90 -3.92
N ASP A 387 -13.09 14.22 -3.24
CA ASP A 387 -12.77 13.25 -2.20
C ASP A 387 -12.30 11.91 -2.78
N SER A 388 -12.04 10.94 -1.93
CA SER A 388 -11.63 9.57 -2.31
C SER A 388 -12.69 8.82 -3.12
N GLN A 389 -13.93 9.32 -3.17
CA GLN A 389 -15.11 8.73 -3.82
C GLN A 389 -15.53 9.47 -5.06
N ASN A 390 -14.75 10.49 -5.46
CA ASN A 390 -15.04 11.41 -6.55
C ASN A 390 -16.25 12.32 -6.29
N ASN A 391 -16.70 12.53 -5.05
CA ASN A 391 -17.63 13.60 -4.74
C ASN A 391 -16.94 14.94 -4.99
N LYS A 392 -17.61 15.79 -5.77
CA LYS A 392 -17.06 17.06 -6.24
C LYS A 392 -17.53 18.20 -5.33
N SER A 393 -16.61 19.10 -4.95
CA SER A 393 -16.95 20.32 -4.22
C SER A 393 -17.96 21.18 -4.99
N LYS A 394 -18.90 21.79 -4.28
CA LYS A 394 -19.84 22.77 -4.86
C LYS A 394 -19.17 24.11 -5.20
N SER A 395 -18.17 24.47 -4.41
CA SER A 395 -17.35 25.66 -4.64
C SER A 395 -16.14 25.34 -5.51
N PHE A 396 -15.61 26.33 -6.18
CA PHE A 396 -14.41 26.24 -7.02
C PHE A 396 -13.56 27.51 -6.93
N THR A 397 -12.28 27.37 -7.23
CA THR A 397 -11.37 28.48 -7.49
C THR A 397 -11.34 28.78 -8.98
N GLN A 398 -11.44 30.05 -9.36
CA GLN A 398 -11.38 30.51 -10.75
C GLN A 398 -9.96 30.94 -11.12
N ILE A 399 -9.47 30.52 -12.31
CA ILE A 399 -8.20 30.98 -12.88
C ILE A 399 -8.49 31.45 -14.32
N GLU A 400 -8.18 32.69 -14.62
CA GLU A 400 -8.53 33.31 -15.89
C GLU A 400 -7.31 33.49 -16.80
N ASP A 401 -7.56 33.56 -18.09
CA ASP A 401 -6.57 33.87 -19.15
C ASP A 401 -5.31 32.99 -19.13
N VAL A 402 -5.45 31.71 -18.78
CA VAL A 402 -4.33 30.77 -18.70
C VAL A 402 -3.82 30.45 -20.09
N GLU A 403 -2.61 30.92 -20.41
CA GLU A 403 -2.01 30.67 -21.71
C GLU A 403 -1.16 29.41 -21.76
N VAL A 404 -1.55 28.46 -22.60
CA VAL A 404 -0.79 27.25 -22.92
C VAL A 404 -0.08 27.44 -24.24
N CYS A 405 1.23 27.57 -24.21
CA CYS A 405 2.03 27.84 -25.42
C CYS A 405 2.32 26.58 -26.24
N ARG A 406 2.47 25.44 -25.62
CA ARG A 406 2.85 24.18 -26.24
C ARG A 406 2.24 23.01 -25.47
N LYS A 407 1.83 21.96 -26.20
CA LYS A 407 1.43 20.68 -25.57
C LYS A 407 2.62 20.09 -24.85
N ASP A 408 2.50 19.97 -23.53
CA ASP A 408 3.45 19.30 -22.66
C ASP A 408 2.97 17.89 -22.36
N VAL A 409 3.86 16.91 -22.37
CA VAL A 409 3.50 15.50 -22.17
C VAL A 409 4.17 15.02 -20.89
N TYR A 410 3.35 14.51 -19.97
CA TYR A 410 3.89 13.86 -18.77
C TYR A 410 4.76 12.67 -19.18
N LYS A 411 6.00 12.72 -18.75
CA LYS A 411 6.90 11.56 -18.81
C LYS A 411 7.13 11.08 -17.39
N ARG A 412 6.71 9.85 -17.12
CA ARG A 412 6.99 9.19 -15.83
C ARG A 412 8.49 9.34 -15.52
N LYS A 413 8.81 10.09 -14.50
CA LYS A 413 10.16 10.13 -13.93
C LYS A 413 10.21 9.02 -12.88
N LEU A 414 10.78 7.91 -13.24
CA LEU A 414 11.25 6.93 -12.26
C LEU A 414 12.33 7.58 -11.42
N ALA A 415 12.50 7.09 -10.18
CA ALA A 415 13.61 7.56 -9.36
C ALA A 415 14.91 7.48 -10.19
N PRO A 416 15.79 8.48 -10.12
CA PRO A 416 16.96 8.61 -11.01
C PRO A 416 17.87 7.38 -11.08
N ASP A 417 17.76 6.51 -10.08
CA ASP A 417 18.62 5.33 -9.88
C ASP A 417 17.98 4.01 -10.37
N ILE A 418 16.78 4.05 -10.98
CA ILE A 418 16.11 2.83 -11.46
C ILE A 418 16.53 2.62 -12.91
N CYS A 419 17.53 1.77 -13.08
CA CYS A 419 17.79 1.12 -14.35
C CYS A 419 16.86 -0.11 -14.45
N TYR A 420 16.01 -0.14 -15.47
CA TYR A 420 15.29 -1.34 -15.89
C TYR A 420 16.25 -2.37 -16.46
#